data_46195b838a54bbeaf3e783a35254e339
#
_entry.id   46195b838a54bbeaf3e783a35254e339
#
_cell.length_a   1.000
_cell.length_b   1.000
_cell.length_c   1.000
_cell.angle_alpha   90.00
_cell.angle_beta   90.00
_cell.angle_gamma   90.00
#
_symmetry.space_group_name_H-M   'P 1'
#
loop_
_entity.id
_entity.type
_entity.pdbx_description
1 polymer ?
#
loop_
_entity_poly.entity_id
_entity_poly.type
_entity_poly.pdbx_seq_one_letter_code
_entity_poly.pdbx_strand_id
1 'polypeptide(L)'
;SVGTDSHRFPHTGSLRYQEEMPRIPALALSNPDADQLERIAAEGKTLSVRIKVDSSEVLAAQSGNVIAEVVGREAPDEIVVIGAHLDSWDLGTGAVDDGAGVGITMAALELIKDAGLAPRRTIRLVLWGAEEVGLLGANAYRDRHEASLGRHIIGSESDFGGGRVWKVTAD
;
A
#
# COMPACT_ATOMS: atom_id res chain seq x y z
N SER A 1 -12.87 0.07 -11.21
CA SER A 1 -11.76 -0.90 -11.19
C SER A 1 -10.53 -0.26 -11.80
N VAL A 2 -9.43 -0.41 -11.15
CA VAL A 2 -8.14 0.00 -11.68
C VAL A 2 -7.68 -1.09 -12.64
N GLY A 3 -8.17 -1.06 -13.86
CA GLY A 3 -7.79 -2.04 -14.86
C GLY A 3 -6.58 -1.56 -15.65
N THR A 4 -5.67 -2.45 -15.91
CA THR A 4 -4.55 -2.22 -16.81
C THR A 4 -4.91 -2.70 -18.20
N ASP A 5 -4.64 -1.88 -19.19
CA ASP A 5 -5.42 -1.83 -20.42
C ASP A 5 -5.21 -2.97 -21.43
N SER A 6 -4.10 -3.66 -21.48
CA SER A 6 -3.83 -4.48 -22.65
C SER A 6 -3.28 -5.88 -22.40
N HIS A 7 -3.01 -6.24 -21.17
CA HIS A 7 -2.52 -7.58 -20.84
C HIS A 7 -3.60 -8.44 -20.19
N ARG A 8 -3.41 -9.77 -20.23
CA ARG A 8 -4.34 -10.75 -19.65
C ARG A 8 -4.01 -11.14 -18.21
N PHE A 9 -3.29 -10.30 -17.49
CA PHE A 9 -3.06 -10.50 -16.07
C PHE A 9 -4.14 -9.78 -15.27
N PRO A 10 -4.94 -10.47 -14.45
CA PRO A 10 -5.92 -9.82 -13.61
C PRO A 10 -5.21 -8.99 -12.53
N HIS A 11 -5.82 -7.89 -12.14
CA HIS A 11 -5.42 -7.16 -10.96
C HIS A 11 -5.90 -7.92 -9.73
N THR A 12 -4.99 -8.33 -8.87
CA THR A 12 -5.33 -8.97 -7.59
C THR A 12 -5.68 -7.92 -6.54
N GLY A 13 -6.21 -8.34 -5.42
CA GLY A 13 -6.65 -7.47 -4.34
C GLY A 13 -7.33 -8.27 -3.23
N SER A 14 -7.82 -7.59 -2.21
CA SER A 14 -8.54 -8.23 -1.12
C SER A 14 -9.99 -8.52 -1.49
N LEU A 15 -10.51 -9.64 -1.03
CA LEU A 15 -11.92 -10.00 -1.11
C LEU A 15 -12.53 -9.95 0.30
N ARG A 16 -13.58 -9.16 0.44
CA ARG A 16 -14.32 -9.06 1.70
C ARG A 16 -15.77 -9.45 1.49
N TYR A 17 -16.26 -10.31 2.38
CA TYR A 17 -17.67 -10.67 2.42
C TYR A 17 -18.34 -9.98 3.62
N GLN A 18 -19.59 -9.59 3.44
CA GLN A 18 -20.43 -9.20 4.58
C GLN A 18 -20.77 -10.45 5.40
N GLU A 19 -20.83 -10.32 6.73
CA GLU A 19 -21.01 -11.46 7.65
C GLU A 19 -22.25 -12.29 7.36
N GLU A 20 -23.33 -11.64 6.93
CA GLU A 20 -24.63 -12.29 6.69
C GLU A 20 -24.81 -12.81 5.25
N MET A 21 -23.82 -12.59 4.38
CA MET A 21 -23.91 -13.01 2.98
C MET A 21 -23.22 -14.34 2.73
N PRO A 22 -23.80 -15.22 1.88
CA PRO A 22 -23.12 -16.45 1.52
C PRO A 22 -21.81 -16.15 0.78
N ARG A 23 -20.74 -16.81 1.18
CA ARG A 23 -19.44 -16.68 0.53
C ARG A 23 -19.45 -17.47 -0.78
N ILE A 24 -19.46 -16.77 -1.90
CA ILE A 24 -19.35 -17.34 -3.23
C ILE A 24 -17.93 -17.23 -3.74
N PRO A 25 -17.45 -18.14 -4.61
CA PRO A 25 -16.17 -17.95 -5.30
C PRO A 25 -16.19 -16.64 -6.08
N ALA A 26 -15.14 -15.82 -5.90
CA ALA A 26 -14.97 -14.59 -6.63
C ALA A 26 -13.52 -14.49 -7.13
N LEU A 27 -13.36 -13.98 -8.33
CA LEU A 27 -12.08 -13.87 -9.02
C LEU A 27 -12.01 -12.53 -9.75
N ALA A 28 -10.82 -11.98 -9.86
CA ALA A 28 -10.56 -10.87 -10.76
C ALA A 28 -10.35 -11.39 -12.19
N LEU A 29 -10.82 -10.62 -13.15
CA LEU A 29 -10.56 -10.86 -14.57
C LEU A 29 -9.68 -9.75 -15.12
N SER A 30 -8.87 -10.07 -16.11
CA SER A 30 -8.22 -9.04 -16.91
C SER A 30 -9.26 -8.22 -17.68
N ASN A 31 -8.94 -6.96 -18.00
CA ASN A 31 -9.85 -6.12 -18.79
C ASN A 31 -10.24 -6.77 -20.13
N PRO A 32 -9.28 -7.30 -20.95
CA PRO A 32 -9.65 -7.94 -22.21
C PRO A 32 -10.57 -9.15 -22.05
N ASP A 33 -10.43 -9.90 -20.97
CA ASP A 33 -11.29 -11.06 -20.71
C ASP A 33 -12.69 -10.63 -20.24
N ALA A 34 -12.78 -9.61 -19.40
CA ALA A 34 -14.04 -9.01 -18.99
C ALA A 34 -14.81 -8.44 -20.20
N ASP A 35 -14.15 -7.65 -21.04
CA ASP A 35 -14.71 -7.10 -22.27
C ASP A 35 -15.21 -8.20 -23.23
N GLN A 36 -14.50 -9.32 -23.29
CA GLN A 36 -14.94 -10.46 -24.10
C GLN A 36 -16.24 -11.07 -23.56
N LEU A 37 -16.34 -11.26 -22.24
CA LEU A 37 -17.54 -11.79 -21.63
C LEU A 37 -18.73 -10.84 -21.79
N GLU A 38 -18.52 -9.53 -21.64
CA GLU A 38 -19.55 -8.52 -21.85
C GLU A 38 -20.08 -8.53 -23.29
N ARG A 39 -19.21 -8.64 -24.29
CA ARG A 39 -19.62 -8.75 -25.70
C ARG A 39 -20.47 -9.99 -25.96
N ILE A 40 -20.07 -11.15 -25.42
CA ILE A 40 -20.81 -12.40 -25.60
C ILE A 40 -22.19 -12.29 -24.90
N ALA A 41 -22.26 -11.69 -23.73
CA ALA A 41 -23.52 -11.47 -23.03
C ALA A 41 -24.44 -10.51 -23.79
N ALA A 42 -23.89 -9.44 -24.37
CA ALA A 42 -24.65 -8.48 -25.17
C ALA A 42 -25.26 -9.09 -26.45
N GLU A 43 -24.65 -10.15 -26.97
CA GLU A 43 -25.22 -10.93 -28.09
C GLU A 43 -26.38 -11.87 -27.68
N GLY A 44 -26.79 -11.84 -26.41
CA GLY A 44 -27.83 -12.70 -25.85
C GLY A 44 -27.46 -14.18 -25.73
N LYS A 45 -26.19 -14.51 -25.82
CA LYS A 45 -25.67 -15.87 -25.66
C LYS A 45 -25.61 -16.26 -24.19
N THR A 46 -25.95 -17.51 -23.90
CA THR A 46 -25.76 -18.07 -22.56
C THR A 46 -24.28 -18.22 -22.26
N LEU A 47 -23.84 -17.58 -21.19
CA LEU A 47 -22.48 -17.73 -20.67
C LEU A 47 -22.43 -18.85 -19.63
N SER A 48 -21.44 -19.71 -19.77
CA SER A 48 -21.10 -20.71 -18.76
C SER A 48 -19.63 -20.59 -18.44
N VAL A 49 -19.30 -20.41 -17.18
CA VAL A 49 -17.92 -20.34 -16.71
C VAL A 49 -17.64 -21.47 -15.73
N ARG A 50 -16.44 -22.04 -15.82
CA ARG A 50 -15.95 -22.99 -14.83
C ARG A 50 -14.85 -22.34 -14.04
N ILE A 51 -15.06 -22.21 -12.74
CA ILE A 51 -14.10 -21.63 -11.81
C ILE A 51 -13.46 -22.77 -11.03
N LYS A 52 -12.13 -22.80 -10.99
CA LYS A 52 -11.34 -23.66 -10.10
C LYS A 52 -10.44 -22.73 -9.30
N VAL A 53 -10.62 -22.72 -7.98
CA VAL A 53 -9.77 -22.01 -7.02
C VAL A 53 -9.02 -23.06 -6.21
N ASP A 54 -7.70 -22.92 -6.16
CA ASP A 54 -6.83 -23.73 -5.31
C ASP A 54 -6.03 -22.75 -4.47
N SER A 55 -6.49 -22.49 -3.28
CA SER A 55 -5.89 -21.57 -2.33
C SER A 55 -5.87 -22.16 -0.93
N SER A 56 -4.82 -21.89 -0.21
CA SER A 56 -4.69 -22.27 1.20
C SER A 56 -4.39 -21.04 2.04
N GLU A 57 -4.87 -21.07 3.27
CA GLU A 57 -4.58 -20.02 4.23
C GLU A 57 -3.23 -20.30 4.92
N VAL A 58 -2.36 -19.32 4.95
CA VAL A 58 -1.13 -19.35 5.75
C VAL A 58 -1.43 -18.69 7.08
N LEU A 59 -1.53 -19.50 8.14
CA LEU A 59 -2.03 -19.07 9.45
C LEU A 59 -1.06 -18.18 10.25
N ALA A 60 0.23 -18.15 9.89
CA ALA A 60 1.21 -17.32 10.59
C ALA A 60 2.35 -16.93 9.66
N ALA A 61 2.42 -15.66 9.36
CA ALA A 61 3.57 -15.03 8.74
C ALA A 61 4.03 -13.86 9.62
N GLN A 62 5.33 -13.60 9.64
CA GLN A 62 5.89 -12.45 10.34
C GLN A 62 6.40 -11.45 9.32
N SER A 63 6.09 -10.19 9.55
CA SER A 63 6.62 -9.05 8.81
C SER A 63 7.09 -7.99 9.78
N GLY A 64 7.68 -6.91 9.30
CA GLY A 64 8.17 -5.82 10.14
C GLY A 64 8.25 -4.52 9.38
N ASN A 65 8.28 -3.43 10.14
CA ASN A 65 8.57 -2.10 9.60
C ASN A 65 10.08 -1.84 9.62
N VAL A 66 10.55 -1.08 8.65
CA VAL A 66 11.92 -0.51 8.68
C VAL A 66 11.81 0.94 9.11
N ILE A 67 12.63 1.32 10.09
CA ILE A 67 12.62 2.69 10.64
C ILE A 67 14.02 3.28 10.56
N ALA A 68 14.10 4.53 10.08
CA ALA A 68 15.30 5.34 10.09
C ALA A 68 14.98 6.77 10.53
N GLU A 69 15.96 7.48 11.11
CA GLU A 69 15.73 8.82 11.62
C GLU A 69 16.88 9.77 11.32
N VAL A 70 16.53 11.03 11.10
CA VAL A 70 17.40 12.18 11.30
C VAL A 70 16.90 12.91 12.54
N VAL A 71 17.67 12.83 13.62
CA VAL A 71 17.27 13.38 14.93
C VAL A 71 17.22 14.90 14.91
N GLY A 72 16.17 15.46 15.45
CA GLY A 72 15.96 16.90 15.55
C GLY A 72 16.92 17.59 16.54
N ARG A 73 17.35 18.81 16.22
CA ARG A 73 18.30 19.58 17.03
C ARG A 73 17.67 20.38 18.16
N GLU A 74 16.39 20.76 18.06
CA GLU A 74 15.70 21.62 19.05
C GLU A 74 14.59 20.89 19.78
N ALA A 75 13.81 20.10 19.07
CA ALA A 75 12.69 19.33 19.58
C ALA A 75 12.78 17.86 19.11
N PRO A 76 13.80 17.11 19.57
CA PRO A 76 14.04 15.74 19.10
C PRO A 76 12.90 14.76 19.41
N ASP A 77 12.09 15.06 20.41
CA ASP A 77 10.93 14.25 20.78
C ASP A 77 9.70 14.49 19.91
N GLU A 78 9.67 15.59 19.16
CA GLU A 78 8.62 15.87 18.18
C GLU A 78 8.96 15.21 16.86
N ILE A 79 8.05 14.40 16.34
CA ILE A 79 8.30 13.49 15.20
C ILE A 79 7.48 13.91 13.99
N VAL A 80 8.15 14.04 12.87
CA VAL A 80 7.56 14.13 11.53
C VAL A 80 7.78 12.79 10.85
N VAL A 81 6.71 12.08 10.51
CA VAL A 81 6.78 10.78 9.84
C VAL A 81 6.67 10.96 8.34
N ILE A 82 7.57 10.35 7.60
CA ILE A 82 7.46 10.12 6.17
C ILE A 82 7.46 8.62 5.92
N GLY A 83 6.57 8.12 5.10
CA GLY A 83 6.35 6.69 4.94
C GLY A 83 6.11 6.24 3.51
N ALA A 84 6.24 4.95 3.35
CA ALA A 84 5.90 4.17 2.17
C ALA A 84 5.73 2.72 2.60
N HIS A 85 5.13 1.85 1.77
CA HIS A 85 5.01 0.45 2.16
C HIS A 85 5.93 -0.50 1.36
N LEU A 86 6.23 -1.65 1.96
CA LEU A 86 7.22 -2.60 1.44
C LEU A 86 6.60 -3.77 0.67
N ASP A 87 5.35 -4.06 0.94
CA ASP A 87 4.63 -5.16 0.31
C ASP A 87 3.92 -4.72 -0.97
N SER A 88 3.49 -5.68 -1.74
CA SER A 88 2.74 -5.47 -2.97
C SER A 88 1.83 -6.66 -3.24
N TRP A 89 0.82 -6.48 -4.08
CA TRP A 89 -0.04 -7.57 -4.53
C TRP A 89 0.72 -8.56 -5.40
N ASP A 90 0.46 -9.85 -5.17
CA ASP A 90 0.98 -10.94 -5.98
C ASP A 90 0.74 -10.76 -7.48
N LEU A 91 1.68 -11.26 -8.26
CA LEU A 91 1.92 -11.09 -9.69
C LEU A 91 2.45 -9.71 -10.07
N GLY A 92 2.32 -8.69 -9.22
CA GLY A 92 2.98 -7.40 -9.38
C GLY A 92 4.40 -7.42 -8.83
N THR A 93 5.25 -6.55 -9.35
CA THR A 93 6.62 -6.37 -8.84
C THR A 93 6.71 -5.30 -7.76
N GLY A 94 5.60 -4.61 -7.46
CA GLY A 94 5.57 -3.51 -6.50
C GLY A 94 6.40 -2.30 -6.90
N ALA A 95 6.73 -2.14 -8.20
CA ALA A 95 7.63 -1.07 -8.62
C ALA A 95 7.03 0.33 -8.50
N VAL A 96 5.72 0.45 -8.71
CA VAL A 96 4.98 1.72 -8.62
C VAL A 96 4.23 1.80 -7.30
N ASP A 97 3.63 0.73 -6.89
CA ASP A 97 2.87 0.54 -5.67
C ASP A 97 3.57 -0.55 -4.81
N ASP A 98 4.49 -0.25 -3.84
CA ASP A 98 4.91 1.13 -3.52
C ASP A 98 6.44 1.30 -3.56
N GLY A 99 7.14 0.54 -4.39
CA GLY A 99 8.61 0.69 -4.57
C GLY A 99 9.04 2.11 -4.95
N ALA A 100 8.19 2.85 -5.68
CA ALA A 100 8.44 4.25 -6.01
C ALA A 100 8.39 5.13 -4.75
N GLY A 101 7.40 4.97 -3.88
CA GLY A 101 7.30 5.68 -2.62
C GLY A 101 8.43 5.36 -1.67
N VAL A 102 8.84 4.10 -1.59
CA VAL A 102 10.03 3.67 -0.84
C VAL A 102 11.26 4.45 -1.31
N GLY A 103 11.51 4.49 -2.63
CA GLY A 103 12.63 5.22 -3.20
C GLY A 103 12.57 6.73 -2.92
N ILE A 104 11.39 7.35 -3.05
CA ILE A 104 11.18 8.79 -2.82
C ILE A 104 11.45 9.14 -1.36
N THR A 105 10.87 8.41 -0.41
CA THR A 105 10.98 8.72 1.02
C THR A 105 12.37 8.45 1.56
N MET A 106 13.04 7.39 1.11
CA MET A 106 14.43 7.12 1.43
C MET A 106 15.36 8.22 0.89
N ALA A 107 15.19 8.62 -0.38
CA ALA A 107 15.99 9.69 -0.98
C ALA A 107 15.76 11.03 -0.27
N ALA A 108 14.52 11.33 0.13
CA ALA A 108 14.21 12.54 0.88
C ALA A 108 14.97 12.60 2.22
N LEU A 109 14.99 11.49 2.97
CA LEU A 109 15.72 11.41 4.23
C LEU A 109 17.25 11.55 4.02
N GLU A 110 17.79 10.88 2.99
CA GLU A 110 19.20 10.96 2.62
C GLU A 110 19.60 12.38 2.23
N LEU A 111 18.82 13.06 1.39
CA LEU A 111 19.07 14.44 0.98
C LEU A 111 19.08 15.40 2.18
N ILE A 112 18.20 15.24 3.15
CA ILE A 112 18.17 16.06 4.37
C ILE A 112 19.46 15.85 5.17
N LYS A 113 19.89 14.61 5.31
CA LYS A 113 21.12 14.25 6.01
C LYS A 113 22.36 14.80 5.29
N ASP A 114 22.46 14.60 3.98
CA ASP A 114 23.65 14.96 3.19
C ASP A 114 23.76 16.48 2.98
N ALA A 115 22.66 17.19 2.95
CA ALA A 115 22.65 18.65 2.94
C ALA A 115 23.16 19.29 4.24
N GLY A 116 23.47 18.48 5.25
CA GLY A 116 23.89 18.98 6.56
C GLY A 116 22.79 19.76 7.29
N LEU A 117 21.57 19.63 6.82
CA LEU A 117 20.41 20.26 7.44
C LEU A 117 20.10 19.54 8.75
N ALA A 118 20.26 20.25 9.86
CA ALA A 118 19.82 19.75 11.15
C ALA A 118 18.34 20.17 11.33
N PRO A 119 17.36 19.29 11.11
CA PRO A 119 15.96 19.65 11.24
C PRO A 119 15.65 20.04 12.69
N ARG A 120 14.65 20.90 12.88
CA ARG A 120 14.22 21.27 14.23
C ARG A 120 13.65 20.07 14.97
N ARG A 121 12.83 19.26 14.28
CA ARG A 121 12.19 18.05 14.78
C ARG A 121 12.83 16.81 14.20
N THR A 122 12.65 15.68 14.84
CA THR A 122 13.06 14.40 14.28
C THR A 122 12.22 14.07 13.05
N ILE A 123 12.91 13.77 11.95
CA ILE A 123 12.26 13.20 10.76
C ILE A 123 12.46 11.69 10.81
N ARG A 124 11.36 10.98 10.86
CA ARG A 124 11.34 9.51 10.91
C ARG A 124 10.78 8.96 9.62
N LEU A 125 11.60 8.21 8.90
CA LEU A 125 11.16 7.35 7.83
C LEU A 125 10.61 6.07 8.43
N VAL A 126 9.43 5.66 7.96
CA VAL A 126 8.87 4.34 8.26
C VAL A 126 8.47 3.67 6.96
N LEU A 127 9.07 2.51 6.69
CA LEU A 127 8.64 1.65 5.60
C LEU A 127 7.76 0.55 6.21
N TRP A 128 6.48 0.59 5.83
CA TRP A 128 5.45 -0.25 6.42
C TRP A 128 5.48 -1.66 5.85
N GLY A 129 5.35 -2.66 6.70
CA GLY A 129 5.14 -4.02 6.26
C GLY A 129 3.67 -4.40 6.29
N ALA A 130 3.23 -5.20 5.30
CA ALA A 130 1.87 -5.72 5.21
C ALA A 130 0.79 -4.61 5.23
N GLU A 131 0.98 -3.60 4.41
CA GLU A 131 0.03 -2.51 4.19
C GLU A 131 -1.20 -3.00 3.46
N GLU A 132 -1.02 -3.65 2.31
CA GLU A 132 -2.01 -4.11 1.35
C GLU A 132 -3.03 -5.11 1.94
N VAL A 133 -2.63 -5.81 2.98
CA VAL A 133 -3.48 -6.80 3.67
C VAL A 133 -4.14 -6.26 4.94
N GLY A 134 -4.12 -4.95 5.14
CA GLY A 134 -4.89 -4.29 6.19
C GLY A 134 -4.09 -3.39 7.13
N LEU A 135 -3.08 -2.66 6.61
CA LEU A 135 -2.29 -1.67 7.37
C LEU A 135 -1.62 -2.27 8.61
N LEU A 136 -1.19 -3.57 8.53
CA LEU A 136 -0.76 -4.29 9.73
C LEU A 136 0.49 -3.66 10.36
N GLY A 137 1.44 -3.21 9.52
CA GLY A 137 2.63 -2.53 9.99
C GLY A 137 2.34 -1.18 10.65
N ALA A 138 1.46 -0.39 10.06
CA ALA A 138 1.06 0.91 10.61
C ALA A 138 0.29 0.74 11.94
N ASN A 139 -0.61 -0.23 12.01
CA ASN A 139 -1.31 -0.56 13.26
C ASN A 139 -0.35 -1.01 14.36
N ALA A 140 0.58 -1.90 14.04
CA ALA A 140 1.59 -2.34 15.00
C ALA A 140 2.51 -1.18 15.46
N TYR A 141 2.84 -0.25 14.57
CA TYR A 141 3.58 0.94 14.91
C TYR A 141 2.79 1.83 15.88
N ARG A 142 1.52 2.11 15.57
CA ARG A 142 0.62 2.89 16.43
C ARG A 142 0.55 2.28 17.84
N ASP A 143 0.30 0.99 17.93
CA ASP A 143 0.13 0.29 19.22
C ASP A 143 1.44 0.31 20.03
N ARG A 144 2.58 0.15 19.38
CA ARG A 144 3.90 0.22 20.02
C ARG A 144 4.26 1.61 20.50
N HIS A 145 3.78 2.64 19.84
CA HIS A 145 4.09 4.04 20.12
C HIS A 145 2.93 4.80 20.78
N GLU A 146 1.89 4.11 21.23
CA GLU A 146 0.67 4.69 21.80
C GLU A 146 0.95 5.82 22.80
N ALA A 147 1.85 5.59 23.74
CA ALA A 147 2.20 6.58 24.79
C ALA A 147 2.91 7.83 24.23
N SER A 148 3.42 7.79 23.00
CA SER A 148 4.15 8.90 22.37
C SER A 148 3.46 9.43 21.11
N LEU A 149 2.27 8.96 20.75
CA LEU A 149 1.55 9.42 19.56
C LEU A 149 1.29 10.93 19.56
N GLY A 150 1.03 11.53 20.72
CA GLY A 150 0.86 12.97 20.85
C GLY A 150 2.10 13.80 20.48
N ARG A 151 3.25 13.18 20.26
CA ARG A 151 4.49 13.82 19.79
C ARG A 151 4.67 13.68 18.28
N HIS A 152 3.84 12.94 17.58
CA HIS A 152 3.83 12.84 16.12
C HIS A 152 3.06 14.03 15.56
N ILE A 153 3.78 14.99 14.99
CA ILE A 153 3.24 16.29 14.58
C ILE A 153 2.50 16.20 13.26
N ILE A 154 3.05 15.38 12.34
CA ILE A 154 2.45 15.12 11.04
C ILE A 154 2.98 13.77 10.51
N GLY A 155 2.16 13.08 9.76
CA GLY A 155 2.55 11.92 8.97
C GLY A 155 2.15 12.12 7.52
N SER A 156 2.97 11.64 6.60
CA SER A 156 2.64 11.53 5.18
C SER A 156 3.14 10.20 4.64
N GLU A 157 2.41 9.66 3.70
CA GLU A 157 2.78 8.46 2.96
C GLU A 157 2.87 8.80 1.47
N SER A 158 3.85 8.21 0.79
CA SER A 158 4.00 8.30 -0.65
C SER A 158 3.63 6.96 -1.24
N ASP A 159 2.40 6.84 -1.76
CA ASP A 159 1.81 5.56 -2.16
C ASP A 159 1.19 5.58 -3.58
N PHE A 160 1.15 6.71 -4.24
CA PHE A 160 0.54 6.82 -5.57
C PHE A 160 1.56 6.94 -6.71
N GLY A 161 2.72 6.28 -6.57
CA GLY A 161 3.76 6.25 -7.58
C GLY A 161 4.62 7.52 -7.65
N GLY A 162 5.48 7.61 -8.67
CA GLY A 162 6.47 8.67 -8.84
C GLY A 162 5.98 9.95 -9.53
N GLY A 163 4.67 10.16 -9.61
CA GLY A 163 4.08 11.33 -10.29
C GLY A 163 4.30 12.63 -9.52
N ARG A 164 4.15 13.76 -10.25
CA ARG A 164 4.23 15.08 -9.62
C ARG A 164 3.05 15.31 -8.68
N VAL A 165 3.32 15.71 -7.45
CA VAL A 165 2.28 16.16 -6.52
C VAL A 165 1.63 17.43 -7.05
N TRP A 166 0.32 17.40 -7.27
CA TRP A 166 -0.46 18.52 -7.80
C TRP A 166 -1.58 18.99 -6.86
N LYS A 167 -1.84 18.21 -5.82
CA LYS A 167 -2.86 18.54 -4.81
C LYS A 167 -2.43 18.04 -3.45
N VAL A 168 -2.64 18.85 -2.42
CA VAL A 168 -2.53 18.47 -1.01
C VAL A 168 -3.86 18.80 -0.35
N THR A 169 -4.43 17.87 0.39
CA THR A 169 -5.63 18.07 1.22
C THR A 169 -5.27 17.77 2.67
N ALA A 170 -5.81 18.55 3.57
CA ALA A 170 -5.74 18.31 5.02
C ALA A 170 -7.18 18.29 5.57
N ASP A 171 -7.45 17.34 6.44
CA ASP A 171 -8.71 17.20 7.17
C ASP A 171 -8.59 17.83 8.57
#